data_7e41556f84b1023eb3f19419f4c994ad
#
_entry.id   7e41556f84b1023eb3f19419f4c994ad
#
_cell.length_a   1.000
_cell.length_b   1.000
_cell.length_c   1.000
_cell.angle_alpha   90.00
_cell.angle_beta   90.00
_cell.angle_gamma   90.00
#
_symmetry.space_group_name_H-M   'P 1'
#
loop_
_entity.id
_entity.type
_entity.pdbx_description
1 polymer ?
#
loop_
_entity_poly.entity_id
_entity_poly.type
_entity_poly.pdbx_seq_one_letter_code
_entity_poly.pdbx_strand_id
1 'polypeptide(L)'
;MRKITGIENIIFDFGGTLDGNGIHWRDRFFYLIKKQIPALTWEQFEYADRRSIADFVADERTKSRTLRQSAATILSGINRYLPIGVIDLALTTEQFCQPAEGFLKRNRDFLEKLAGSYRLGVISNNFGNTRGWCDEYNLTPLLETVIDSTVVGIEKPDPKIFHIALDEMETNSENSVYIGDTFSDDIVGSNQAGMFSAWLVGTEDKVCPNPSLVDIFLPQLNALTDFLV
;
A
#
# COMPACT_ATOMS: atom_id res chain seq x y z
N MET A 1 -5.31 3.90 25.30
CA MET A 1 -5.37 4.13 23.83
C MET A 1 -6.54 5.05 23.54
N ARG A 2 -6.33 6.06 22.70
CA ARG A 2 -7.42 6.96 22.29
C ARG A 2 -8.35 6.17 21.36
N LYS A 3 -9.63 6.09 21.68
CA LYS A 3 -10.66 5.54 20.82
C LYS A 3 -11.22 6.64 19.94
N ILE A 4 -11.51 6.32 18.69
CA ILE A 4 -12.16 7.23 17.74
C ILE A 4 -13.63 6.83 17.62
N THR A 5 -14.50 7.80 17.70
CA THR A 5 -15.97 7.63 17.62
C THR A 5 -16.51 8.30 16.38
N GLY A 6 -17.64 7.83 15.86
CA GLY A 6 -18.31 8.44 14.72
C GLY A 6 -17.70 8.11 13.36
N ILE A 7 -16.83 7.09 13.30
CA ILE A 7 -16.31 6.61 12.03
C ILE A 7 -17.38 5.78 11.32
N GLU A 8 -17.59 6.11 10.07
CA GLU A 8 -18.51 5.42 9.15
C GLU A 8 -17.75 4.80 7.97
N ASN A 9 -16.57 5.38 7.63
CA ASN A 9 -15.81 5.01 6.46
C ASN A 9 -14.37 4.67 6.83
N ILE A 10 -13.85 3.60 6.22
CA ILE A 10 -12.48 3.15 6.39
C ILE A 10 -11.85 3.03 5.01
N ILE A 11 -10.80 3.80 4.76
CA ILE A 11 -10.10 3.82 3.47
C ILE A 11 -8.67 3.34 3.68
N PHE A 12 -8.22 2.43 2.83
CA PHE A 12 -6.92 1.76 2.96
C PHE A 12 -6.00 2.16 1.81
N ASP A 13 -4.70 2.26 2.10
CA ASP A 13 -3.68 2.05 1.09
C ASP A 13 -3.61 0.57 0.69
N PHE A 14 -3.03 0.27 -0.48
CA PHE A 14 -2.89 -1.09 -0.97
C PHE A 14 -1.48 -1.65 -0.71
N GLY A 15 -0.44 -1.01 -1.28
CA GLY A 15 0.92 -1.54 -1.31
C GLY A 15 1.68 -1.36 0.00
N GLY A 16 2.00 -2.45 0.71
CA GLY A 16 2.56 -2.40 2.06
C GLY A 16 1.50 -2.43 3.15
N THR A 17 0.27 -2.05 2.83
CA THR A 17 -0.87 -2.04 3.77
C THR A 17 -1.73 -3.30 3.63
N LEU A 18 -2.48 -3.46 2.54
CA LEU A 18 -3.32 -4.64 2.34
C LEU A 18 -2.52 -5.89 1.98
N ASP A 19 -1.45 -5.75 1.21
CA ASP A 19 -0.58 -6.84 0.78
C ASP A 19 0.69 -7.01 1.62
N GLY A 20 0.84 -6.18 2.65
CA GLY A 20 1.97 -6.19 3.56
C GLY A 20 1.50 -6.06 5.01
N ASN A 21 2.42 -5.90 5.92
CA ASN A 21 2.13 -5.57 7.32
C ASN A 21 2.98 -4.37 7.72
N GLY A 22 2.77 -3.26 7.01
CA GLY A 22 3.51 -2.03 7.22
C GLY A 22 4.87 -1.98 6.54
N ILE A 23 5.15 -2.86 5.57
CA ILE A 23 6.44 -2.86 4.85
C ILE A 23 6.18 -2.64 3.36
N HIS A 24 6.62 -1.49 2.87
CA HIS A 24 6.45 -1.10 1.47
C HIS A 24 7.16 -2.07 0.51
N TRP A 25 6.65 -2.21 -0.72
CA TRP A 25 7.21 -3.10 -1.76
C TRP A 25 8.70 -2.92 -1.96
N ARG A 26 9.16 -1.67 -2.04
CA ARG A 26 10.54 -1.29 -2.27
C ARG A 26 11.48 -1.84 -1.20
N ASP A 27 11.10 -1.74 0.07
CA ASP A 27 11.88 -2.27 1.18
C ASP A 27 11.91 -3.80 1.16
N ARG A 28 10.76 -4.43 0.87
CA ARG A 28 10.67 -5.89 0.72
C ARG A 28 11.57 -6.39 -0.41
N PHE A 29 11.57 -5.72 -1.57
CA PHE A 29 12.49 -6.05 -2.67
C PHE A 29 13.95 -5.89 -2.25
N PHE A 30 14.30 -4.77 -1.62
CA PHE A 30 15.65 -4.55 -1.14
C PHE A 30 16.11 -5.66 -0.19
N TYR A 31 15.31 -6.02 0.80
CA TYR A 31 15.66 -7.07 1.77
C TYR A 31 15.84 -8.44 1.11
N LEU A 32 15.00 -8.80 0.16
CA LEU A 32 15.11 -10.07 -0.56
C LEU A 32 16.35 -10.12 -1.44
N ILE A 33 16.65 -9.04 -2.16
CA ILE A 33 17.83 -8.95 -3.03
C ILE A 33 19.10 -8.89 -2.20
N LYS A 34 19.12 -8.14 -1.10
CA LYS A 34 20.25 -8.03 -0.17
C LYS A 34 20.68 -9.37 0.41
N LYS A 35 19.73 -10.30 0.63
CA LYS A 35 20.05 -11.67 1.06
C LYS A 35 20.86 -12.44 0.02
N GLN A 36 20.64 -12.18 -1.27
CA GLN A 36 21.36 -12.84 -2.36
C GLN A 36 22.66 -12.10 -2.72
N ILE A 37 22.66 -10.77 -2.57
CA ILE A 37 23.79 -9.90 -2.86
C ILE A 37 24.15 -9.09 -1.60
N PRO A 38 24.87 -9.68 -0.62
CA PRO A 38 25.17 -9.02 0.65
C PRO A 38 25.95 -7.70 0.52
N ALA A 39 26.70 -7.51 -0.57
CA ALA A 39 27.45 -6.28 -0.85
C ALA A 39 26.58 -5.14 -1.43
N LEU A 40 25.32 -5.41 -1.82
CA LEU A 40 24.41 -4.41 -2.38
C LEU A 40 24.18 -3.27 -1.39
N THR A 41 24.38 -2.01 -1.81
CA THR A 41 24.02 -0.84 -1.02
C THR A 41 22.61 -0.36 -1.37
N TRP A 42 22.02 0.44 -0.47
CA TRP A 42 20.71 1.05 -0.75
C TRP A 42 20.73 1.93 -2.00
N GLU A 43 21.79 2.73 -2.19
CA GLU A 43 21.94 3.61 -3.34
C GLU A 43 21.96 2.83 -4.68
N GLN A 44 22.67 1.70 -4.70
CA GLN A 44 22.75 0.83 -5.88
C GLN A 44 21.40 0.20 -6.19
N PHE A 45 20.68 -0.27 -5.16
CA PHE A 45 19.32 -0.77 -5.31
C PHE A 45 18.37 0.31 -5.79
N GLU A 46 18.39 1.49 -5.15
CA GLU A 46 17.54 2.62 -5.49
C GLU A 46 17.73 3.07 -6.95
N TYR A 47 18.95 3.10 -7.43
CA TYR A 47 19.24 3.36 -8.84
C TYR A 47 18.56 2.35 -9.77
N ALA A 48 18.70 1.06 -9.46
CA ALA A 48 18.12 -0.02 -10.26
C ALA A 48 16.59 -0.02 -10.19
N ASP A 49 16.03 0.19 -9.02
CA ASP A 49 14.59 0.26 -8.78
C ASP A 49 13.95 1.41 -9.55
N ARG A 50 14.47 2.64 -9.46
CA ARG A 50 13.95 3.80 -10.19
C ARG A 50 13.93 3.58 -11.70
N ARG A 51 14.96 2.95 -12.25
CA ARG A 51 15.02 2.64 -13.70
C ARG A 51 14.01 1.55 -14.07
N SER A 52 13.91 0.54 -13.22
CA SER A 52 12.92 -0.52 -13.41
C SER A 52 11.49 0.02 -13.39
N ILE A 53 11.17 0.89 -12.43
CA ILE A 53 9.85 1.53 -12.35
C ILE A 53 9.60 2.42 -13.57
N ALA A 54 10.59 3.17 -14.06
CA ALA A 54 10.44 3.97 -15.26
C ALA A 54 10.10 3.12 -16.50
N ASP A 55 10.79 1.98 -16.70
CA ASP A 55 10.47 1.03 -17.77
C ASP A 55 9.08 0.41 -17.57
N PHE A 56 8.72 0.09 -16.31
CA PHE A 56 7.43 -0.50 -15.96
C PHE A 56 6.27 0.45 -16.28
N VAL A 57 6.40 1.72 -15.92
CA VAL A 57 5.39 2.75 -16.20
C VAL A 57 5.24 3.02 -17.70
N ALA A 58 6.33 2.95 -18.46
CA ALA A 58 6.33 3.15 -19.89
C ALA A 58 5.66 2.01 -20.69
N ASP A 59 5.48 0.84 -20.08
CA ASP A 59 4.82 -0.32 -20.73
C ASP A 59 3.30 -0.23 -20.55
N GLU A 60 2.58 -0.01 -21.65
CA GLU A 60 1.10 0.08 -21.63
C GLU A 60 0.40 -1.15 -21.03
N ARG A 61 1.06 -2.33 -21.06
CA ARG A 61 0.54 -3.57 -20.47
C ARG A 61 0.51 -3.54 -18.95
N THR A 62 1.20 -2.59 -18.32
CA THR A 62 1.30 -2.47 -16.87
C THR A 62 -0.08 -2.40 -16.20
N LYS A 63 -1.02 -1.67 -16.80
CA LYS A 63 -2.38 -1.50 -16.27
C LYS A 63 -3.19 -2.80 -16.18
N SER A 64 -2.82 -3.82 -16.94
CA SER A 64 -3.49 -5.14 -16.97
C SER A 64 -2.72 -6.25 -16.27
N ARG A 65 -1.53 -5.96 -15.70
CA ARG A 65 -0.74 -6.97 -15.00
C ARG A 65 -1.34 -7.32 -13.65
N THR A 66 -1.38 -8.62 -13.36
CA THR A 66 -1.65 -9.12 -12.00
C THR A 66 -0.58 -8.65 -11.03
N LEU A 67 -0.84 -8.77 -9.73
CA LEU A 67 0.14 -8.44 -8.69
C LEU A 67 1.47 -9.20 -8.92
N ARG A 68 1.39 -10.52 -9.15
CA ARG A 68 2.56 -11.37 -9.40
C ARG A 68 3.31 -10.98 -10.68
N GLN A 69 2.60 -10.67 -11.76
CA GLN A 69 3.23 -10.20 -13.00
C GLN A 69 3.91 -8.85 -12.82
N SER A 70 3.32 -7.96 -12.05
CA SER A 70 3.91 -6.66 -11.72
C SER A 70 5.20 -6.83 -10.93
N ALA A 71 5.17 -7.61 -9.85
CA ALA A 71 6.35 -7.90 -9.04
C ALA A 71 7.48 -8.55 -9.87
N ALA A 72 7.14 -9.57 -10.68
CA ALA A 72 8.12 -10.25 -11.54
C ALA A 72 8.74 -9.29 -12.57
N THR A 73 7.93 -8.39 -13.16
CA THR A 73 8.43 -7.43 -14.16
C THR A 73 9.34 -6.40 -13.52
N ILE A 74 8.96 -5.85 -12.37
CA ILE A 74 9.77 -4.87 -11.64
C ILE A 74 11.08 -5.53 -11.18
N LEU A 75 11.04 -6.73 -10.59
CA LEU A 75 12.25 -7.47 -10.19
C LEU A 75 13.17 -7.79 -11.37
N SER A 76 12.61 -8.13 -12.53
CA SER A 76 13.38 -8.34 -13.77
C SER A 76 14.08 -7.05 -14.22
N GLY A 77 13.38 -5.91 -14.13
CA GLY A 77 13.98 -4.61 -14.41
C GLY A 77 15.08 -4.25 -13.41
N ILE A 78 14.83 -4.43 -12.11
CA ILE A 78 15.85 -4.22 -11.08
C ILE A 78 17.09 -5.06 -11.39
N ASN A 79 16.93 -6.36 -11.64
CA ASN A 79 18.05 -7.25 -11.97
C ASN A 79 18.87 -6.79 -13.19
N ARG A 80 18.20 -6.20 -14.18
CA ARG A 80 18.86 -5.64 -15.38
C ARG A 80 19.75 -4.44 -15.05
N TYR A 81 19.34 -3.62 -14.09
CA TYR A 81 20.01 -2.37 -13.76
C TYR A 81 20.92 -2.46 -12.52
N LEU A 82 20.94 -3.60 -11.83
CA LEU A 82 21.88 -3.80 -10.73
C LEU A 82 23.33 -3.68 -11.22
N PRO A 83 24.15 -2.85 -10.59
CA PRO A 83 25.56 -2.69 -10.97
C PRO A 83 26.42 -3.87 -10.54
N ILE A 84 25.95 -4.70 -9.62
CA ILE A 84 26.66 -5.84 -9.05
C ILE A 84 25.71 -7.04 -8.87
N GLY A 85 26.24 -8.22 -9.20
CA GLY A 85 25.53 -9.48 -8.96
C GLY A 85 24.32 -9.70 -9.89
N VAL A 86 23.70 -10.84 -9.71
CA VAL A 86 22.49 -11.28 -10.39
C VAL A 86 21.60 -11.98 -9.36
N ILE A 87 20.31 -11.78 -9.42
CA ILE A 87 19.35 -12.43 -8.52
C ILE A 87 18.67 -13.63 -9.18
N ASP A 88 18.29 -14.61 -8.38
CA ASP A 88 17.35 -15.64 -8.79
C ASP A 88 15.94 -14.99 -8.84
N LEU A 89 15.50 -14.64 -10.05
CA LEU A 89 14.22 -13.96 -10.28
C LEU A 89 13.02 -14.80 -9.85
N ALA A 90 13.07 -16.12 -10.11
CA ALA A 90 11.96 -17.01 -9.76
C ALA A 90 11.80 -17.11 -8.24
N LEU A 91 12.92 -17.35 -7.54
CA LEU A 91 12.96 -17.40 -6.09
C LEU A 91 12.53 -16.07 -5.45
N THR A 92 13.07 -14.94 -5.95
CA THR A 92 12.78 -13.62 -5.38
C THR A 92 11.31 -13.25 -5.58
N THR A 93 10.76 -13.53 -6.77
CA THR A 93 9.34 -13.31 -7.06
C THR A 93 8.45 -14.14 -6.13
N GLU A 94 8.77 -15.41 -5.93
CA GLU A 94 8.00 -16.28 -5.04
C GLU A 94 8.08 -15.81 -3.58
N GLN A 95 9.28 -15.48 -3.09
CA GLN A 95 9.49 -14.98 -1.73
C GLN A 95 8.79 -13.64 -1.47
N PHE A 96 8.56 -12.85 -2.51
CA PHE A 96 7.76 -11.62 -2.41
C PHE A 96 6.25 -11.90 -2.46
N CYS A 97 5.81 -12.67 -3.47
CA CYS A 97 4.38 -12.85 -3.75
C CYS A 97 3.68 -13.74 -2.73
N GLN A 98 4.32 -14.83 -2.28
CA GLN A 98 3.69 -15.75 -1.33
C GLN A 98 3.24 -15.06 -0.02
N PRO A 99 4.07 -14.26 0.66
CA PRO A 99 3.61 -13.48 1.81
C PRO A 99 2.54 -12.44 1.46
N ALA A 100 2.66 -11.75 0.31
CA ALA A 100 1.70 -10.74 -0.12
C ALA A 100 0.31 -11.36 -0.32
N GLU A 101 0.22 -12.46 -1.05
CA GLU A 101 -1.01 -13.22 -1.26
C GLU A 101 -1.61 -13.71 0.08
N GLY A 102 -0.74 -14.13 1.02
CA GLY A 102 -1.14 -14.51 2.37
C GLY A 102 -1.74 -13.35 3.17
N PHE A 103 -1.16 -12.13 3.04
CA PHE A 103 -1.72 -10.92 3.66
C PHE A 103 -3.06 -10.56 3.03
N LEU A 104 -3.15 -10.50 1.70
CA LEU A 104 -4.37 -10.17 0.98
C LEU A 104 -5.52 -11.10 1.35
N LYS A 105 -5.27 -12.40 1.44
CA LYS A 105 -6.28 -13.38 1.85
C LYS A 105 -6.77 -13.13 3.28
N ARG A 106 -5.87 -12.93 4.25
CA ARG A 106 -6.25 -12.64 5.64
C ARG A 106 -6.98 -11.30 5.77
N ASN A 107 -6.48 -10.28 5.06
CA ASN A 107 -7.05 -8.95 5.10
C ASN A 107 -8.41 -8.90 4.41
N ARG A 108 -8.62 -9.66 3.34
CA ARG A 108 -9.96 -9.83 2.75
C ARG A 108 -10.98 -10.32 3.79
N ASP A 109 -10.65 -11.35 4.57
CA ASP A 109 -11.54 -11.88 5.61
C ASP A 109 -11.79 -10.85 6.74
N PHE A 110 -10.80 -9.97 6.98
CA PHE A 110 -10.95 -8.87 7.91
C PHE A 110 -11.84 -7.75 7.35
N LEU A 111 -11.62 -7.35 6.10
CA LEU A 111 -12.44 -6.35 5.40
C LEU A 111 -13.90 -6.81 5.30
N GLU A 112 -14.17 -8.09 5.07
CA GLU A 112 -15.52 -8.65 5.03
C GLU A 112 -16.27 -8.45 6.37
N LYS A 113 -15.57 -8.56 7.50
CA LYS A 113 -16.14 -8.27 8.82
C LYS A 113 -16.39 -6.78 9.01
N LEU A 114 -15.47 -5.93 8.55
CA LEU A 114 -15.62 -4.48 8.64
C LEU A 114 -16.77 -3.96 7.77
N ALA A 115 -16.96 -4.52 6.56
CA ALA A 115 -18.03 -4.13 5.64
C ALA A 115 -19.44 -4.33 6.20
N GLY A 116 -19.59 -5.12 7.26
CA GLY A 116 -20.87 -5.24 7.99
C GLY A 116 -21.26 -4.01 8.81
N SER A 117 -20.30 -3.09 9.07
CA SER A 117 -20.50 -1.92 9.93
C SER A 117 -19.95 -0.62 9.34
N TYR A 118 -19.04 -0.71 8.38
CA TYR A 118 -18.32 0.42 7.79
C TYR A 118 -18.36 0.35 6.27
N ARG A 119 -18.33 1.50 5.63
CA ARG A 119 -18.12 1.62 4.19
C ARG A 119 -16.62 1.61 3.92
N LEU A 120 -16.17 0.83 2.93
CA LEU A 120 -14.75 0.60 2.70
C LEU A 120 -14.30 1.17 1.36
N GLY A 121 -13.07 1.69 1.31
CA GLY A 121 -12.44 2.19 0.09
C GLY A 121 -10.94 1.90 0.04
N VAL A 122 -10.34 2.08 -1.14
CA VAL A 122 -8.89 1.98 -1.37
C VAL A 122 -8.41 3.21 -2.13
N ILE A 123 -7.27 3.79 -1.69
CA ILE A 123 -6.52 4.80 -2.44
C ILE A 123 -5.06 4.33 -2.51
N SER A 124 -4.52 4.16 -3.72
CA SER A 124 -3.14 3.69 -3.89
C SER A 124 -2.35 4.55 -4.88
N ASN A 125 -1.12 4.91 -4.51
CA ASN A 125 -0.14 5.40 -5.47
C ASN A 125 0.36 4.20 -6.28
N ASN A 126 -0.23 3.98 -7.47
CA ASN A 126 -0.01 2.78 -8.26
C ASN A 126 -0.02 3.10 -9.77
N PHE A 127 0.01 2.09 -10.59
CA PHE A 127 0.30 2.16 -12.03
C PHE A 127 -0.94 1.95 -12.92
N GLY A 128 -2.14 2.20 -12.38
CA GLY A 128 -3.41 2.02 -13.09
C GLY A 128 -3.97 0.60 -12.99
N ASN A 129 -3.42 -0.25 -12.13
CA ASN A 129 -3.81 -1.66 -11.96
C ASN A 129 -4.39 -2.00 -10.58
N THR A 130 -4.57 -1.02 -9.71
CA THR A 130 -5.12 -1.24 -8.35
C THR A 130 -6.48 -1.96 -8.39
N ARG A 131 -7.39 -1.53 -9.28
CA ARG A 131 -8.71 -2.17 -9.44
C ARG A 131 -8.56 -3.63 -9.85
N GLY A 132 -7.69 -3.93 -10.82
CA GLY A 132 -7.42 -5.29 -11.25
C GLY A 132 -6.87 -6.18 -10.14
N TRP A 133 -6.03 -5.64 -9.25
CA TRP A 133 -5.55 -6.37 -8.08
C TRP A 133 -6.68 -6.59 -7.04
N CYS A 134 -7.53 -5.60 -6.82
CA CYS A 134 -8.71 -5.78 -5.97
C CYS A 134 -9.64 -6.87 -6.51
N ASP A 135 -9.82 -6.96 -7.83
CA ASP A 135 -10.60 -8.02 -8.48
C ASP A 135 -9.93 -9.38 -8.32
N GLU A 136 -8.61 -9.47 -8.54
CA GLU A 136 -7.82 -10.71 -8.43
C GLU A 136 -7.96 -11.37 -7.04
N TYR A 137 -8.06 -10.55 -5.97
CA TYR A 137 -8.17 -11.05 -4.59
C TYR A 137 -9.58 -10.94 -4.00
N ASN A 138 -10.61 -10.73 -4.85
CA ASN A 138 -12.01 -10.60 -4.43
C ASN A 138 -12.24 -9.52 -3.36
N LEU A 139 -11.52 -8.41 -3.44
CA LEU A 139 -11.72 -7.26 -2.56
C LEU A 139 -12.80 -6.32 -3.10
N THR A 140 -12.91 -6.18 -4.42
CA THR A 140 -13.85 -5.26 -5.09
C THR A 140 -15.30 -5.33 -4.58
N PRO A 141 -15.88 -6.51 -4.30
CA PRO A 141 -17.24 -6.57 -3.77
C PRO A 141 -17.42 -5.96 -2.37
N LEU A 142 -16.33 -5.70 -1.65
CA LEU A 142 -16.31 -5.13 -0.31
C LEU A 142 -16.04 -3.62 -0.32
N LEU A 143 -15.66 -3.06 -1.47
CA LEU A 143 -15.18 -1.69 -1.62
C LEU A 143 -16.18 -0.82 -2.39
N GLU A 144 -16.50 0.34 -1.88
CA GLU A 144 -17.33 1.32 -2.58
C GLU A 144 -16.53 2.13 -3.59
N THR A 145 -15.25 2.42 -3.28
CA THR A 145 -14.34 3.12 -4.19
C THR A 145 -12.96 2.46 -4.24
N VAL A 146 -12.32 2.56 -5.41
CA VAL A 146 -10.92 2.15 -5.63
C VAL A 146 -10.25 3.23 -6.47
N ILE A 147 -9.46 4.06 -5.83
CA ILE A 147 -8.73 5.18 -6.45
C ILE A 147 -7.29 4.75 -6.72
N ASP A 148 -6.86 4.90 -7.96
CA ASP A 148 -5.48 4.68 -8.40
C ASP A 148 -4.91 6.01 -8.88
N SER A 149 -3.76 6.42 -8.36
CA SER A 149 -3.15 7.72 -8.66
C SER A 149 -2.90 7.93 -10.14
N THR A 150 -2.49 6.89 -10.87
CA THR A 150 -2.27 6.95 -12.33
C THR A 150 -3.58 7.18 -13.09
N VAL A 151 -4.70 6.65 -12.60
CA VAL A 151 -6.02 6.80 -13.24
C VAL A 151 -6.56 8.22 -13.04
N VAL A 152 -6.44 8.77 -11.82
CA VAL A 152 -6.95 10.11 -11.52
C VAL A 152 -5.95 11.23 -11.80
N GLY A 153 -4.67 10.89 -12.07
CA GLY A 153 -3.61 11.86 -12.36
C GLY A 153 -3.15 12.68 -11.16
N ILE A 154 -3.42 12.22 -9.95
CA ILE A 154 -3.06 12.85 -8.68
C ILE A 154 -2.53 11.76 -7.75
N GLU A 155 -1.43 12.03 -7.03
CA GLU A 155 -0.83 11.06 -6.12
C GLU A 155 -0.81 11.58 -4.67
N LYS A 156 -0.83 10.67 -3.70
CA LYS A 156 -0.57 10.99 -2.30
C LYS A 156 0.84 11.59 -2.17
N PRO A 157 1.08 12.60 -1.34
CA PRO A 157 0.18 13.13 -0.30
C PRO A 157 -0.75 14.28 -0.71
N ASP A 158 -0.96 14.57 -2.01
CA ASP A 158 -1.90 15.64 -2.38
C ASP A 158 -3.29 15.32 -1.80
N PRO A 159 -3.88 16.18 -0.92
CA PRO A 159 -5.17 15.91 -0.28
C PRO A 159 -6.32 15.73 -1.27
N LYS A 160 -6.18 16.20 -2.50
CA LYS A 160 -7.21 16.04 -3.53
C LYS A 160 -7.52 14.57 -3.84
N ILE A 161 -6.51 13.67 -3.79
CA ILE A 161 -6.78 12.25 -4.07
C ILE A 161 -7.68 11.63 -3.00
N PHE A 162 -7.55 12.06 -1.75
CA PHE A 162 -8.43 11.64 -0.65
C PHE A 162 -9.83 12.22 -0.82
N HIS A 163 -9.94 13.49 -1.21
CA HIS A 163 -11.25 14.10 -1.48
C HIS A 163 -12.00 13.43 -2.63
N ILE A 164 -11.30 12.98 -3.69
CA ILE A 164 -11.93 12.19 -4.77
C ILE A 164 -12.59 10.93 -4.18
N ALA A 165 -11.91 10.21 -3.29
CA ALA A 165 -12.48 9.02 -2.66
C ALA A 165 -13.69 9.37 -1.76
N LEU A 166 -13.59 10.45 -0.98
CA LEU A 166 -14.68 10.92 -0.12
C LEU A 166 -15.89 11.33 -0.94
N ASP A 167 -15.69 12.02 -2.06
CA ASP A 167 -16.74 12.44 -2.97
C ASP A 167 -17.43 11.22 -3.63
N GLU A 168 -16.65 10.23 -4.11
CA GLU A 168 -17.24 8.98 -4.65
C GLU A 168 -18.03 8.19 -3.61
N MET A 169 -17.60 8.24 -2.35
CA MET A 169 -18.29 7.61 -1.23
C MET A 169 -19.39 8.48 -0.64
N GLU A 170 -19.66 9.68 -1.18
CA GLU A 170 -20.67 10.64 -0.67
C GLU A 170 -20.54 10.83 0.86
N THR A 171 -19.31 11.08 1.35
CA THR A 171 -19.00 11.15 2.78
C THR A 171 -18.07 12.33 3.12
N ASN A 172 -17.85 12.54 4.43
CA ASN A 172 -17.01 13.61 4.95
C ASN A 172 -15.73 13.06 5.58
N SER A 173 -14.68 13.88 5.58
CA SER A 173 -13.38 13.54 6.19
C SER A 173 -13.49 13.23 7.69
N GLU A 174 -14.35 13.97 8.42
CA GLU A 174 -14.52 13.83 9.88
C GLU A 174 -15.09 12.46 10.30
N ASN A 175 -15.80 11.76 9.39
CA ASN A 175 -16.37 10.43 9.64
C ASN A 175 -15.52 9.32 8.99
N SER A 176 -14.31 9.66 8.56
CA SER A 176 -13.46 8.76 7.79
C SER A 176 -12.09 8.59 8.41
N VAL A 177 -11.59 7.35 8.42
CA VAL A 177 -10.21 7.02 8.81
C VAL A 177 -9.47 6.46 7.60
N TYR A 178 -8.24 6.93 7.40
CA TYR A 178 -7.33 6.41 6.40
C TYR A 178 -6.24 5.57 7.05
N ILE A 179 -5.96 4.39 6.48
CA ILE A 179 -4.93 3.48 6.97
C ILE A 179 -3.87 3.30 5.90
N GLY A 180 -2.61 3.57 6.24
CA GLY A 180 -1.47 3.36 5.35
C GLY A 180 -0.18 3.08 6.10
N ASP A 181 0.86 2.67 5.37
CA ASP A 181 2.16 2.30 5.93
C ASP A 181 3.25 3.36 5.68
N THR A 182 3.04 4.27 4.73
CA THR A 182 4.00 5.30 4.35
C THR A 182 3.66 6.64 4.99
N PHE A 183 4.45 7.08 5.96
CA PHE A 183 4.18 8.30 6.72
C PHE A 183 4.04 9.53 5.83
N SER A 184 4.97 9.74 4.86
CA SER A 184 4.98 10.91 3.97
C SER A 184 3.76 11.02 3.07
N ASP A 185 3.22 9.91 2.64
CA ASP A 185 2.17 9.85 1.63
C ASP A 185 0.79 9.65 2.29
N ASP A 186 0.70 8.67 3.19
CA ASP A 186 -0.57 8.25 3.78
C ASP A 186 -0.98 9.14 4.94
N ILE A 187 -0.07 9.32 5.92
CA ILE A 187 -0.39 10.03 7.15
C ILE A 187 -0.43 11.54 6.93
N VAL A 188 0.56 12.07 6.23
CA VAL A 188 0.58 13.51 5.89
C VAL A 188 -0.61 13.86 5.00
N GLY A 189 -0.88 13.05 3.95
CA GLY A 189 -1.95 13.33 3.00
C GLY A 189 -3.34 13.23 3.63
N SER A 190 -3.64 12.16 4.36
CA SER A 190 -4.94 11.98 5.03
C SER A 190 -5.21 13.06 6.08
N ASN A 191 -4.18 13.44 6.84
CA ASN A 191 -4.28 14.53 7.81
C ASN A 191 -4.57 15.88 7.14
N GLN A 192 -3.92 16.18 6.00
CA GLN A 192 -4.20 17.38 5.21
C GLN A 192 -5.61 17.38 4.62
N ALA A 193 -6.17 16.21 4.34
CA ALA A 193 -7.56 16.06 3.89
C ALA A 193 -8.58 16.13 5.04
N GLY A 194 -8.12 16.26 6.29
CA GLY A 194 -8.99 16.34 7.47
C GLY A 194 -9.53 15.01 7.97
N MET A 195 -8.99 13.89 7.49
CA MET A 195 -9.36 12.54 7.94
C MET A 195 -8.61 12.14 9.20
N PHE A 196 -9.16 11.20 9.95
CA PHE A 196 -8.36 10.47 10.94
C PHE A 196 -7.29 9.61 10.23
N SER A 197 -6.11 9.53 10.84
CA SER A 197 -4.97 8.81 10.29
C SER A 197 -4.58 7.62 11.17
N ALA A 198 -4.44 6.45 10.57
CA ALA A 198 -3.95 5.25 11.22
C ALA A 198 -2.67 4.77 10.51
N TRP A 199 -1.55 4.84 11.20
CA TRP A 199 -0.27 4.43 10.65
C TRP A 199 0.01 2.95 10.96
N LEU A 200 0.06 2.14 9.90
CA LEU A 200 0.43 0.74 9.99
C LEU A 200 1.96 0.63 10.07
N VAL A 201 2.46 0.49 11.27
CA VAL A 201 3.91 0.41 11.53
C VAL A 201 4.46 -1.00 11.36
N GLY A 202 3.60 -2.02 11.48
CA GLY A 202 4.02 -3.42 11.43
C GLY A 202 4.85 -3.81 12.64
N THR A 203 5.80 -4.71 12.41
CA THR A 203 6.72 -5.22 13.44
C THR A 203 8.09 -4.55 13.41
N GLU A 204 8.29 -3.56 12.56
CA GLU A 204 9.54 -2.81 12.45
C GLU A 204 9.58 -1.65 13.44
N ASP A 205 10.77 -1.33 13.94
CA ASP A 205 11.00 -0.15 14.78
C ASP A 205 11.04 1.12 13.91
N LYS A 206 9.88 1.49 13.36
CA LYS A 206 9.75 2.73 12.58
C LYS A 206 9.80 3.94 13.49
N VAL A 207 10.71 4.86 13.20
CA VAL A 207 10.74 6.16 13.87
C VAL A 207 9.65 7.04 13.28
N CYS A 208 8.71 7.50 14.11
CA CYS A 208 7.66 8.41 13.66
C CYS A 208 8.22 9.83 13.48
N PRO A 209 8.17 10.40 12.26
CA PRO A 209 8.69 11.75 12.01
C PRO A 209 7.92 12.85 12.77
N ASN A 210 6.60 12.70 12.91
CA ASN A 210 5.74 13.61 13.65
C ASN A 210 4.55 12.89 14.28
N PRO A 211 4.64 12.49 15.57
CA PRO A 211 3.56 11.77 16.25
C PRO A 211 2.24 12.54 16.36
N SER A 212 2.25 13.87 16.24
CA SER A 212 1.02 14.68 16.34
C SER A 212 0.07 14.52 15.13
N LEU A 213 0.58 13.97 14.02
CA LEU A 213 -0.20 13.67 12.81
C LEU A 213 -0.81 12.26 12.82
N VAL A 214 -0.52 11.43 13.84
CA VAL A 214 -0.97 10.04 13.89
C VAL A 214 -2.03 9.90 14.98
N ASP A 215 -3.25 9.59 14.60
CA ASP A 215 -4.32 9.32 15.56
C ASP A 215 -4.22 7.90 16.13
N ILE A 216 -3.85 6.92 15.29
CA ILE A 216 -3.72 5.51 15.66
C ILE A 216 -2.40 4.94 15.15
N PHE A 217 -1.64 4.27 16.03
CA PHE A 217 -0.51 3.41 15.65
C PHE A 217 -0.98 1.96 15.60
N LEU A 218 -0.89 1.32 14.42
CA LEU A 218 -1.32 -0.04 14.21
C LEU A 218 -0.11 -0.98 14.07
N PRO A 219 0.07 -1.95 14.98
CA PRO A 219 1.11 -2.98 14.81
C PRO A 219 0.71 -4.01 13.74
N GLN A 220 -0.58 -4.15 13.48
CA GLN A 220 -1.17 -5.01 12.45
C GLN A 220 -2.57 -4.51 12.10
N LEU A 221 -3.03 -4.79 10.88
CA LEU A 221 -4.26 -4.21 10.35
C LEU A 221 -5.50 -4.56 11.19
N ASN A 222 -5.61 -5.80 11.65
CA ASN A 222 -6.76 -6.26 12.44
C ASN A 222 -6.85 -5.65 13.86
N ALA A 223 -5.78 -4.99 14.35
CA ALA A 223 -5.84 -4.24 15.59
C ALA A 223 -6.71 -2.97 15.48
N LEU A 224 -7.12 -2.57 14.27
CA LEU A 224 -7.96 -1.38 14.05
C LEU A 224 -9.26 -1.43 14.87
N THR A 225 -9.88 -2.58 15.00
CA THR A 225 -11.14 -2.74 15.76
C THR A 225 -11.02 -2.40 17.24
N ASP A 226 -9.82 -2.41 17.80
CA ASP A 226 -9.58 -2.03 19.21
C ASP A 226 -9.71 -0.51 19.44
N PHE A 227 -9.66 0.28 18.34
CA PHE A 227 -9.66 1.74 18.35
C PHE A 227 -10.97 2.38 17.89
N LEU A 228 -11.82 1.63 17.17
CA LEU A 228 -13.11 2.11 16.70
C LEU A 228 -14.22 1.81 17.71
N VAL A 229 -15.18 2.74 17.86
CA VAL A 229 -16.34 2.61 18.79
C VAL A 229 -17.60 3.13 18.12
#